data_b6bf24c44d488c56d99e2744d93dfbb9
#
_entry.id   b6bf24c44d488c56d99e2744d93dfbb9
#
_cell.length_a   1.000
_cell.length_b   1.000
_cell.length_c   1.000
_cell.angle_alpha   90.00
_cell.angle_beta   90.00
_cell.angle_gamma   90.00
#
_symmetry.space_group_name_H-M   'P 1'
#
loop_
_entity.id
_entity.type
_entity.pdbx_description
1 polymer ?
#
loop_
_entity_poly.entity_id
_entity_poly.type
_entity_poly.pdbx_seq_one_letter_code
_entity_poly.pdbx_strand_id
1 'polypeptide(L)'
;HDNNVRGGKRHLTQPWQSVGAKAVVTLAAKLMLALLPPQTSFFKLQVRDDKIGEEIDPETRTELDLAFSKIERMVMDFIAASSDRVVVHQALKHLIISGNALIFMGKDGLKHFPLQRYVVNRDGNGNVLEIITKELISRKVLGLEPKPKPYPNDPNTNTGSNEDDAEVYTCVKQDTSSGRWVWYQEVDGNIIPGSRSTAPKNASPWLVLRFNTVDGEDYGRGR
;
A
#
# COMPACT_ATOMS: atom_id res chain seq x y z
N HIS A 1 -16.80 23.00 -8.69
CA HIS A 1 -15.61 22.33 -9.26
C HIS A 1 -15.81 20.84 -9.09
N ASP A 2 -16.33 20.21 -10.13
CA ASP A 2 -16.55 18.77 -10.19
C ASP A 2 -15.20 18.03 -10.24
N ASN A 3 -14.72 17.63 -9.08
CA ASN A 3 -13.63 16.66 -8.97
C ASN A 3 -14.18 15.23 -9.07
N ASN A 4 -14.87 14.93 -10.14
CA ASN A 4 -15.26 13.59 -10.49
C ASN A 4 -14.00 12.82 -10.94
N VAL A 5 -13.19 12.36 -9.99
CA VAL A 5 -12.08 11.44 -10.24
C VAL A 5 -12.67 10.03 -10.41
N ARG A 6 -13.49 9.88 -11.43
CA ARG A 6 -13.74 8.57 -12.04
C ARG A 6 -12.42 8.13 -12.65
N GLY A 7 -12.09 6.85 -12.63
CA GLY A 7 -10.93 6.27 -13.31
C GLY A 7 -10.88 6.52 -14.82
N GLY A 8 -11.57 7.56 -15.29
CA GLY A 8 -11.48 8.12 -16.63
C GLY A 8 -10.11 8.75 -16.83
N LYS A 9 -9.47 8.38 -17.93
CA LYS A 9 -8.23 8.98 -18.41
C LYS A 9 -8.39 10.50 -18.39
N ARG A 10 -7.79 11.19 -17.40
CA ARG A 10 -7.59 12.63 -17.52
C ARG A 10 -6.76 12.84 -18.78
N HIS A 11 -7.25 13.64 -19.72
CA HIS A 11 -6.43 14.17 -20.81
C HIS A 11 -5.40 15.14 -20.17
N LEU A 12 -4.31 14.57 -19.66
CA LEU A 12 -3.16 15.35 -19.26
C LEU A 12 -2.46 15.77 -20.55
N THR A 13 -2.10 17.04 -20.64
CA THR A 13 -1.27 17.55 -21.73
C THR A 13 -0.03 16.67 -21.83
N GLN A 14 0.15 15.99 -22.95
CA GLN A 14 1.34 15.16 -23.15
C GLN A 14 2.56 16.06 -23.20
N PRO A 15 3.56 15.83 -22.36
CA PRO A 15 4.80 16.61 -22.40
C PRO A 15 5.52 16.34 -23.73
N TRP A 16 6.06 17.38 -24.34
CA TRP A 16 6.84 17.32 -25.58
C TRP A 16 8.13 16.49 -25.45
N GLN A 17 8.56 16.19 -24.21
CA GLN A 17 9.75 15.43 -23.92
C GLN A 17 9.48 14.28 -22.95
N SER A 18 10.04 13.11 -23.25
CA SER A 18 9.94 11.92 -22.40
C SER A 18 11.12 11.75 -21.42
N VAL A 19 12.03 12.72 -21.34
CA VAL A 19 13.26 12.61 -20.53
C VAL A 19 12.94 12.38 -19.06
N GLY A 20 12.00 13.14 -18.48
CA GLY A 20 11.57 12.96 -17.09
C GLY A 20 10.95 11.59 -16.83
N ALA A 21 10.08 11.12 -17.72
CA ALA A 21 9.47 9.80 -17.59
C ALA A 21 10.52 8.68 -17.67
N LYS A 22 11.48 8.77 -18.59
CA LYS A 22 12.61 7.81 -18.68
C LYS A 22 13.50 7.84 -17.45
N ALA A 23 13.79 9.04 -16.92
CA ALA A 23 14.58 9.20 -15.69
C ALA A 23 13.91 8.53 -14.49
N VAL A 24 12.59 8.72 -14.30
CA VAL A 24 11.82 8.07 -13.23
C VAL A 24 11.85 6.56 -13.35
N VAL A 25 11.62 6.02 -14.54
CA VAL A 25 11.66 4.56 -14.77
C VAL A 25 13.05 3.99 -14.48
N THR A 26 14.10 4.66 -14.96
CA THR A 26 15.48 4.24 -14.73
C THR A 26 15.86 4.28 -13.25
N LEU A 27 15.50 5.37 -12.56
CA LEU A 27 15.77 5.49 -11.12
C LEU A 27 14.98 4.46 -10.30
N ALA A 28 13.71 4.26 -10.60
CA ALA A 28 12.89 3.25 -9.94
C ALA A 28 13.45 1.83 -10.15
N ALA A 29 13.93 1.51 -11.34
CA ALA A 29 14.57 0.22 -11.62
C ALA A 29 15.88 0.03 -10.84
N LYS A 30 16.72 1.07 -10.74
CA LYS A 30 17.95 1.03 -9.93
C LYS A 30 17.64 0.86 -8.44
N LEU A 31 16.65 1.59 -7.91
CA LEU A 31 16.20 1.44 -6.52
C LEU A 31 15.64 0.04 -6.27
N MET A 32 14.92 -0.51 -7.24
CA MET A 32 14.39 -1.87 -7.15
C MET A 32 15.48 -2.92 -7.02
N LEU A 33 16.55 -2.79 -7.81
CA LEU A 33 17.71 -3.70 -7.73
C LEU A 33 18.47 -3.56 -6.41
N ALA A 34 18.54 -2.34 -5.87
CA ALA A 34 19.21 -2.09 -4.59
C ALA A 34 18.40 -2.60 -3.38
N LEU A 35 17.07 -2.44 -3.41
CA LEU A 35 16.18 -2.82 -2.29
C LEU A 35 15.79 -4.30 -2.31
N LEU A 36 15.53 -4.84 -3.49
CA LEU A 36 15.07 -6.22 -3.69
C LEU A 36 15.92 -6.91 -4.78
N PRO A 37 17.18 -7.20 -4.50
CA PRO A 37 18.03 -7.90 -5.45
C PRO A 37 17.43 -9.27 -5.82
N PRO A 38 17.48 -9.68 -7.10
CA PRO A 38 16.76 -10.88 -7.54
C PRO A 38 17.40 -12.20 -7.11
N GLN A 39 18.69 -12.21 -6.77
CA GLN A 39 19.47 -13.43 -6.54
C GLN A 39 20.07 -13.54 -5.14
N THR A 40 19.99 -12.48 -4.34
CA THR A 40 20.55 -12.46 -2.98
C THR A 40 19.47 -12.04 -1.99
N SER A 41 19.50 -12.64 -0.80
CA SER A 41 18.61 -12.19 0.27
C SER A 41 18.95 -10.76 0.67
N PHE A 42 17.91 -9.90 0.75
CA PHE A 42 18.05 -8.51 1.21
C PHE A 42 17.89 -8.39 2.73
N PHE A 43 17.65 -9.49 3.42
CA PHE A 43 17.54 -9.57 4.87
C PHE A 43 18.23 -10.83 5.39
N LYS A 44 18.59 -10.82 6.67
CA LYS A 44 19.18 -11.97 7.36
C LYS A 44 18.49 -12.16 8.70
N LEU A 45 18.12 -13.39 8.99
CA LEU A 45 17.59 -13.78 10.29
C LEU A 45 18.75 -14.16 11.22
N GLN A 46 18.69 -13.66 12.44
CA GLN A 46 19.70 -13.95 13.48
C GLN A 46 19.02 -14.09 14.83
N VAL A 47 19.53 -14.97 15.65
CA VAL A 47 19.18 -15.03 17.07
C VAL A 47 19.87 -13.89 17.80
N ARG A 48 19.12 -13.16 18.62
CA ARG A 48 19.69 -12.12 19.49
C ARG A 48 20.21 -12.77 20.76
N ASP A 49 21.51 -12.70 20.93
CA ASP A 49 22.22 -13.28 22.12
C ASP A 49 21.78 -12.64 23.44
N ASP A 50 21.23 -11.37 23.38
CA ASP A 50 20.76 -10.64 24.57
C ASP A 50 19.47 -11.18 25.20
N LYS A 51 18.74 -12.01 24.48
CA LYS A 51 17.46 -12.59 24.95
C LYS A 51 17.54 -14.07 25.35
N ILE A 52 18.63 -14.70 25.04
CA ILE A 52 18.88 -16.09 25.38
C ILE A 52 19.93 -16.07 26.47
N GLY A 53 19.49 -16.12 27.73
CA GLY A 53 20.34 -16.04 28.93
C GLY A 53 21.21 -17.25 29.17
N GLU A 54 21.39 -18.15 28.22
CA GLU A 54 22.27 -19.30 28.23
C GLU A 54 23.08 -19.34 26.94
N GLU A 55 24.37 -19.68 27.08
CA GLU A 55 25.24 -19.92 25.94
C GLU A 55 24.67 -21.08 25.10
N ILE A 56 24.21 -20.78 23.92
CA ILE A 56 23.72 -21.80 22.98
C ILE A 56 24.93 -22.64 22.57
N ASP A 57 24.80 -23.95 22.73
CA ASP A 57 25.77 -24.91 22.23
C ASP A 57 26.07 -24.70 20.74
N PRO A 58 27.35 -24.76 20.29
CA PRO A 58 27.76 -24.51 18.91
C PRO A 58 27.03 -25.36 17.89
N GLU A 59 26.65 -26.59 18.23
CA GLU A 59 25.90 -27.48 17.35
C GLU A 59 24.46 -26.97 17.11
N THR A 60 23.78 -26.62 18.21
CA THR A 60 22.43 -26.00 18.16
C THR A 60 22.44 -24.68 17.40
N ARG A 61 23.50 -23.87 17.55
CA ARG A 61 23.66 -22.61 16.81
C ARG A 61 23.76 -22.85 15.29
N THR A 62 24.52 -23.86 14.90
CA THR A 62 24.66 -24.24 13.47
C THR A 62 23.33 -24.72 12.89
N GLU A 63 22.57 -25.51 13.64
CA GLU A 63 21.24 -25.96 13.21
C GLU A 63 20.25 -24.80 13.04
N LEU A 64 20.27 -23.83 13.96
CA LEU A 64 19.46 -22.60 13.87
C LEU A 64 19.83 -21.75 12.65
N ASP A 65 21.11 -21.56 12.38
CA ASP A 65 21.58 -20.80 11.22
C ASP A 65 21.16 -21.48 9.90
N LEU A 66 21.19 -22.82 9.83
CA LEU A 66 20.68 -23.59 8.70
C LEU A 66 19.16 -23.44 8.54
N ALA A 67 18.42 -23.48 9.65
CA ALA A 67 16.97 -23.28 9.62
C ALA A 67 16.60 -21.86 9.16
N PHE A 68 17.29 -20.85 9.65
CA PHE A 68 17.09 -19.46 9.21
C PHE A 68 17.41 -19.25 7.74
N SER A 69 18.52 -19.82 7.27
CA SER A 69 18.87 -19.76 5.84
C SER A 69 17.81 -20.42 4.94
N LYS A 70 17.16 -21.47 5.44
CA LYS A 70 16.03 -22.11 4.76
C LYS A 70 14.80 -21.18 4.69
N ILE A 71 14.46 -20.53 5.80
CA ILE A 71 13.35 -19.57 5.86
C ILE A 71 13.62 -18.37 4.95
N GLU A 72 14.84 -17.80 4.99
CA GLU A 72 15.25 -16.71 4.11
C GLU A 72 15.04 -17.08 2.63
N ARG A 73 15.47 -18.27 2.23
CA ARG A 73 15.28 -18.76 0.87
C ARG A 73 13.82 -18.92 0.50
N MET A 74 13.01 -19.52 1.39
CA MET A 74 11.56 -19.67 1.16
C MET A 74 10.85 -18.32 0.97
N VAL A 75 11.21 -17.31 1.75
CA VAL A 75 10.67 -15.95 1.61
C VAL A 75 11.09 -15.34 0.28
N MET A 76 12.36 -15.49 -0.11
CA MET A 76 12.85 -15.00 -1.41
C MET A 76 12.15 -15.67 -2.59
N ASP A 77 11.94 -16.98 -2.52
CA ASP A 77 11.21 -17.74 -3.54
C ASP A 77 9.75 -17.28 -3.62
N PHE A 78 9.10 -17.04 -2.49
CA PHE A 78 7.74 -16.50 -2.44
C PHE A 78 7.67 -15.11 -3.10
N ILE A 79 8.58 -14.20 -2.76
CA ILE A 79 8.64 -12.84 -3.36
C ILE A 79 8.91 -12.94 -4.87
N ALA A 80 9.75 -13.87 -5.30
CA ALA A 80 10.04 -14.06 -6.72
C ALA A 80 8.84 -14.61 -7.51
N ALA A 81 8.03 -15.47 -6.88
CA ALA A 81 6.83 -16.04 -7.49
C ALA A 81 5.62 -15.08 -7.46
N SER A 82 5.61 -14.11 -6.54
CA SER A 82 4.51 -13.15 -6.37
C SER A 82 4.61 -11.96 -7.34
N SER A 83 3.52 -11.22 -7.47
CA SER A 83 3.50 -9.93 -8.18
C SER A 83 4.05 -8.75 -7.36
N ASP A 84 4.54 -8.99 -6.15
CA ASP A 84 4.93 -7.96 -5.18
C ASP A 84 6.04 -7.07 -5.72
N ARG A 85 6.99 -7.62 -6.48
CA ARG A 85 8.04 -6.84 -7.14
C ARG A 85 7.49 -5.79 -8.09
N VAL A 86 6.42 -6.09 -8.80
CA VAL A 86 5.74 -5.14 -9.71
C VAL A 86 5.08 -4.04 -8.91
N VAL A 87 4.41 -4.40 -7.81
CA VAL A 87 3.74 -3.44 -6.92
C VAL A 87 4.75 -2.49 -6.27
N VAL A 88 5.88 -3.01 -5.77
CA VAL A 88 6.97 -2.20 -5.20
C VAL A 88 7.57 -1.27 -6.26
N HIS A 89 7.81 -1.75 -7.49
CA HIS A 89 8.31 -0.91 -8.58
C HIS A 89 7.34 0.24 -8.92
N GLN A 90 6.03 -0.01 -8.92
CA GLN A 90 5.02 1.04 -9.09
C GLN A 90 5.05 2.04 -7.93
N ALA A 91 5.11 1.56 -6.69
CA ALA A 91 5.21 2.41 -5.51
C ALA A 91 6.46 3.30 -5.54
N LEU A 92 7.61 2.77 -5.96
CA LEU A 92 8.85 3.54 -6.13
C LEU A 92 8.71 4.66 -7.17
N LYS A 93 8.05 4.41 -8.31
CA LYS A 93 7.77 5.47 -9.29
C LYS A 93 6.92 6.59 -8.69
N HIS A 94 5.86 6.25 -7.95
CA HIS A 94 5.04 7.23 -7.26
C HIS A 94 5.81 7.97 -6.17
N LEU A 95 6.65 7.26 -5.43
CA LEU A 95 7.49 7.84 -4.38
C LEU A 95 8.47 8.88 -4.94
N ILE A 96 9.09 8.59 -6.10
CA ILE A 96 10.00 9.53 -6.79
C ILE A 96 9.24 10.77 -7.26
N ILE A 97 8.06 10.60 -7.88
CA ILE A 97 7.32 11.70 -8.51
C ILE A 97 6.61 12.56 -7.48
N SER A 98 5.79 11.93 -6.61
CA SER A 98 4.93 12.63 -5.65
C SER A 98 5.53 12.75 -4.26
N GLY A 99 6.63 12.07 -3.99
CA GLY A 99 7.22 11.98 -2.66
C GLY A 99 6.47 11.06 -1.70
N ASN A 100 5.40 10.38 -2.16
CA ASN A 100 4.50 9.62 -1.31
C ASN A 100 4.07 8.32 -1.95
N ALA A 101 3.99 7.25 -1.17
CA ALA A 101 3.40 5.98 -1.56
C ALA A 101 2.79 5.29 -0.35
N LEU A 102 1.63 4.68 -0.53
CA LEU A 102 1.00 3.82 0.46
C LEU A 102 0.97 2.38 -0.08
N ILE A 103 1.46 1.46 0.73
CA ILE A 103 1.42 0.03 0.44
C ILE A 103 0.65 -0.67 1.56
N PHE A 104 -0.26 -1.55 1.19
CA PHE A 104 -0.93 -2.46 2.09
C PHE A 104 -0.41 -3.88 1.85
N MET A 105 -0.02 -4.56 2.93
CA MET A 105 0.40 -5.96 2.92
C MET A 105 -0.79 -6.84 3.28
N GLY A 106 -1.50 -7.31 2.26
CA GLY A 106 -2.63 -8.20 2.39
C GLY A 106 -2.22 -9.67 2.39
N LYS A 107 -3.19 -10.56 2.59
CA LYS A 107 -2.99 -12.02 2.49
C LYS A 107 -2.65 -12.46 1.06
N ASP A 108 -3.18 -11.73 0.08
CA ASP A 108 -3.02 -12.03 -1.35
C ASP A 108 -1.82 -11.30 -1.99
N GLY A 109 -0.97 -10.66 -1.16
CA GLY A 109 0.20 -9.92 -1.60
C GLY A 109 0.10 -8.41 -1.34
N LEU A 110 1.02 -7.67 -1.92
CA LEU A 110 1.12 -6.23 -1.77
C LEU A 110 0.11 -5.50 -2.66
N LYS A 111 -0.45 -4.41 -2.15
CA LYS A 111 -1.31 -3.49 -2.89
C LYS A 111 -0.81 -2.06 -2.73
N HIS A 112 -0.59 -1.37 -3.84
CA HIS A 112 -0.19 0.02 -3.86
C HIS A 112 -1.40 0.94 -4.05
N PHE A 113 -1.44 2.03 -3.27
CA PHE A 113 -2.41 3.12 -3.41
C PHE A 113 -1.68 4.38 -3.88
N PRO A 114 -2.06 4.95 -5.04
CA PRO A 114 -1.53 6.23 -5.48
C PRO A 114 -2.03 7.37 -4.58
N LEU A 115 -1.27 8.45 -4.47
CA LEU A 115 -1.56 9.59 -3.58
C LEU A 115 -2.98 10.17 -3.73
N GLN A 116 -3.57 10.04 -4.90
CA GLN A 116 -4.93 10.52 -5.19
C GLN A 116 -6.03 9.65 -4.54
N ARG A 117 -5.68 8.48 -4.01
CA ARG A 117 -6.62 7.50 -3.44
C ARG A 117 -6.47 7.31 -1.94
N TYR A 118 -5.67 8.11 -1.28
CA TYR A 118 -5.56 8.07 0.17
C TYR A 118 -5.23 9.42 0.78
N VAL A 119 -5.57 9.56 2.03
CA VAL A 119 -5.17 10.66 2.90
C VAL A 119 -4.56 10.10 4.17
N VAL A 120 -3.62 10.85 4.74
CA VAL A 120 -2.91 10.46 5.96
C VAL A 120 -2.90 11.63 6.92
N ASN A 121 -3.11 11.34 8.19
CA ASN A 121 -2.91 12.27 9.29
C ASN A 121 -1.75 11.78 10.16
N ARG A 122 -0.90 12.70 10.59
CA ARG A 122 0.29 12.42 11.41
C ARG A 122 0.33 13.31 12.65
N ASP A 123 1.05 12.85 13.66
CA ASP A 123 1.40 13.66 14.81
C ASP A 123 2.58 14.60 14.49
N GLY A 124 2.90 15.51 15.43
CA GLY A 124 4.03 16.43 15.32
C GLY A 124 5.41 15.74 15.20
N ASN A 125 5.51 14.47 15.54
CA ASN A 125 6.73 13.66 15.38
C ASN A 125 6.75 12.89 14.06
N GLY A 126 5.72 13.04 13.22
CA GLY A 126 5.59 12.36 11.93
C GLY A 126 5.07 10.92 12.02
N ASN A 127 4.61 10.45 13.18
CA ASN A 127 3.97 9.14 13.31
C ASN A 127 2.58 9.17 12.67
N VAL A 128 2.23 8.10 11.96
CA VAL A 128 0.91 7.96 11.35
C VAL A 128 -0.14 7.73 12.44
N LEU A 129 -1.18 8.55 12.45
CA LEU A 129 -2.33 8.43 13.36
C LEU A 129 -3.52 7.78 12.65
N GLU A 130 -3.78 8.20 11.41
CA GLU A 130 -4.94 7.77 10.66
C GLU A 130 -4.62 7.72 9.15
N ILE A 131 -5.22 6.76 8.45
CA ILE A 131 -5.16 6.62 7.01
C ILE A 131 -6.58 6.37 6.51
N ILE A 132 -7.01 7.05 5.47
CA ILE A 132 -8.25 6.76 4.77
C ILE A 132 -7.91 6.50 3.32
N THR A 133 -8.30 5.34 2.79
CA THR A 133 -8.17 5.03 1.37
C THR A 133 -9.53 5.05 0.69
N LYS A 134 -9.53 5.37 -0.61
CA LYS A 134 -10.72 5.37 -1.47
C LYS A 134 -10.52 4.45 -2.66
N GLU A 135 -11.45 3.54 -2.87
CA GLU A 135 -11.46 2.63 -4.00
C GLU A 135 -12.82 2.65 -4.69
N LEU A 136 -12.82 2.42 -6.01
CA LEU A 136 -14.04 2.21 -6.78
C LEU A 136 -14.19 0.71 -7.01
N ILE A 137 -15.25 0.14 -6.48
CA ILE A 137 -15.55 -1.30 -6.59
C ILE A 137 -16.97 -1.45 -7.11
N SER A 138 -17.18 -2.36 -8.05
CA SER A 138 -18.53 -2.62 -8.58
C SER A 138 -19.48 -3.03 -7.45
N ARG A 139 -20.64 -2.42 -7.39
CA ARG A 139 -21.71 -2.72 -6.43
C ARG A 139 -22.10 -4.19 -6.46
N LYS A 140 -22.08 -4.78 -7.64
CA LYS A 140 -22.34 -6.22 -7.83
C LYS A 140 -21.36 -7.10 -7.08
N VAL A 141 -20.06 -6.74 -7.09
CA VAL A 141 -19.01 -7.48 -6.34
C VAL A 141 -19.22 -7.34 -4.84
N LEU A 142 -19.73 -6.19 -4.39
CA LEU A 142 -20.06 -5.94 -2.99
C LEU A 142 -21.39 -6.54 -2.54
N GLY A 143 -22.16 -7.16 -3.45
CA GLY A 143 -23.50 -7.65 -3.15
C GLY A 143 -24.52 -6.55 -2.86
N LEU A 144 -24.26 -5.33 -3.37
CA LEU A 144 -25.13 -4.16 -3.19
C LEU A 144 -26.07 -4.00 -4.38
N GLU A 145 -27.28 -3.49 -4.10
CA GLU A 145 -28.22 -3.13 -5.16
C GLU A 145 -27.65 -2.02 -6.06
N PRO A 146 -27.92 -2.08 -7.38
CA PRO A 146 -27.57 -1.02 -8.30
C PRO A 146 -28.12 0.33 -7.84
N LYS A 147 -27.40 1.42 -8.06
CA LYS A 147 -27.98 2.76 -7.81
C LYS A 147 -29.14 3.00 -8.73
N PRO A 148 -30.30 3.48 -8.24
CA PRO A 148 -31.41 3.87 -9.11
C PRO A 148 -30.94 4.98 -10.05
N LYS A 149 -31.19 4.81 -11.35
CA LYS A 149 -30.88 5.82 -12.34
C LYS A 149 -31.74 7.05 -12.06
N PRO A 150 -31.15 8.24 -11.94
CA PRO A 150 -31.90 9.46 -11.65
C PRO A 150 -32.92 9.81 -12.75
N TYR A 151 -32.71 9.36 -13.99
CA TYR A 151 -33.60 9.56 -15.14
C TYR A 151 -33.57 8.30 -16.02
N PRO A 152 -34.53 7.35 -15.83
CA PRO A 152 -34.52 6.08 -16.55
C PRO A 152 -34.68 6.19 -18.08
N ASN A 153 -35.15 7.34 -18.57
CA ASN A 153 -35.48 7.54 -19.97
C ASN A 153 -34.71 8.69 -20.68
N ASP A 154 -33.60 9.17 -20.13
CA ASP A 154 -32.78 10.17 -20.81
C ASP A 154 -31.88 9.48 -21.85
N PRO A 155 -32.09 9.69 -23.16
CA PRO A 155 -31.27 9.09 -24.22
C PRO A 155 -29.81 9.61 -24.23
N ASN A 156 -29.53 10.72 -23.52
CA ASN A 156 -28.18 11.26 -23.36
C ASN A 156 -27.39 10.61 -22.21
N THR A 157 -28.01 9.77 -21.39
CA THR A 157 -27.32 8.93 -20.38
C THR A 157 -26.64 7.71 -21.03
N ASN A 158 -26.08 7.85 -22.21
CA ASN A 158 -25.11 6.93 -22.78
C ASN A 158 -23.77 7.11 -22.07
N THR A 159 -23.80 7.14 -20.75
CA THR A 159 -22.61 7.01 -19.91
C THR A 159 -22.25 5.54 -19.87
N GLY A 160 -21.32 5.21 -20.74
CA GLY A 160 -20.70 3.90 -20.71
C GLY A 160 -20.26 3.55 -19.30
N SER A 161 -20.87 2.53 -18.75
CA SER A 161 -20.29 1.49 -17.92
C SER A 161 -19.83 1.75 -16.48
N ASN A 162 -20.02 2.89 -15.80
CA ASN A 162 -19.51 3.05 -14.44
C ASN A 162 -20.52 3.58 -13.40
N GLU A 163 -21.82 3.56 -13.72
CA GLU A 163 -22.87 3.92 -12.75
C GLU A 163 -23.04 2.87 -11.63
N ASP A 164 -22.41 1.72 -11.81
CA ASP A 164 -22.52 0.57 -10.92
C ASP A 164 -21.36 0.47 -9.91
N ASP A 165 -20.43 1.45 -9.90
CA ASP A 165 -19.32 1.47 -8.97
C ASP A 165 -19.69 2.16 -7.66
N ALA A 166 -19.33 1.55 -6.54
CA ALA A 166 -19.41 2.14 -5.21
C ALA A 166 -18.04 2.68 -4.79
N GLU A 167 -18.05 3.81 -4.10
CA GLU A 167 -16.89 4.31 -3.40
C GLU A 167 -16.74 3.59 -2.08
N VAL A 168 -15.72 2.75 -1.97
CA VAL A 168 -15.36 2.05 -0.75
C VAL A 168 -14.24 2.81 -0.06
N TYR A 169 -14.49 3.20 1.19
CA TYR A 169 -13.51 3.84 2.03
C TYR A 169 -12.97 2.82 3.03
N THR A 170 -11.64 2.71 3.15
CA THR A 170 -11.00 1.96 4.23
C THR A 170 -10.47 2.95 5.25
N CYS A 171 -11.03 2.94 6.44
CA CYS A 171 -10.62 3.79 7.56
C CYS A 171 -9.67 3.00 8.46
N VAL A 172 -8.43 3.46 8.57
CA VAL A 172 -7.37 2.84 9.37
C VAL A 172 -6.96 3.82 10.45
N LYS A 173 -6.97 3.41 11.71
CA LYS A 173 -6.53 4.24 12.83
C LYS A 173 -5.87 3.43 13.93
N GLN A 174 -5.04 4.09 14.70
CA GLN A 174 -4.50 3.51 15.92
C GLN A 174 -5.51 3.71 17.06
N ASP A 175 -5.91 2.61 17.69
CA ASP A 175 -6.73 2.66 18.89
C ASP A 175 -5.92 3.20 20.07
N THR A 176 -6.38 4.29 20.66
CA THR A 176 -5.67 5.00 21.74
C THR A 176 -5.59 4.18 23.04
N SER A 177 -6.52 3.26 23.26
CA SER A 177 -6.59 2.45 24.47
C SER A 177 -5.63 1.25 24.43
N SER A 178 -5.61 0.53 23.32
CA SER A 178 -4.80 -0.69 23.14
C SER A 178 -3.51 -0.45 22.37
N GLY A 179 -3.38 0.68 21.71
CA GLY A 179 -2.28 1.00 20.80
C GLY A 179 -2.28 0.16 19.52
N ARG A 180 -3.27 -0.69 19.32
CA ARG A 180 -3.39 -1.54 18.13
C ARG A 180 -3.86 -0.75 16.93
N TRP A 181 -3.46 -1.18 15.74
CA TRP A 181 -4.06 -0.73 14.50
C TRP A 181 -5.40 -1.40 14.31
N VAL A 182 -6.43 -0.61 13.96
CA VAL A 182 -7.79 -1.09 13.65
C VAL A 182 -8.19 -0.49 12.32
N TRP A 183 -8.75 -1.30 11.42
CA TRP A 183 -9.34 -0.79 10.19
C TRP A 183 -10.64 -1.51 9.86
N TYR A 184 -11.46 -0.83 9.08
CA TYR A 184 -12.72 -1.32 8.56
C TYR A 184 -13.02 -0.63 7.22
N GLN A 185 -13.92 -1.21 6.46
CA GLN A 185 -14.38 -0.64 5.20
C GLN A 185 -15.81 -0.15 5.34
N GLU A 186 -16.12 0.95 4.65
CA GLU A 186 -17.47 1.49 4.56
C GLU A 186 -17.84 1.85 3.12
N VAL A 187 -19.11 1.79 2.84
CA VAL A 187 -19.73 2.16 1.57
C VAL A 187 -21.05 2.86 1.86
N ASP A 188 -21.33 3.96 1.15
CA ASP A 188 -22.53 4.77 1.32
C ASP A 188 -22.81 5.13 2.82
N GLY A 189 -21.76 5.33 3.63
CA GLY A 189 -21.84 5.65 5.07
C GLY A 189 -22.11 4.46 5.99
N ASN A 190 -22.14 3.23 5.47
CA ASN A 190 -22.36 2.03 6.26
C ASN A 190 -21.10 1.15 6.28
N ILE A 191 -20.77 0.62 7.47
CA ILE A 191 -19.65 -0.31 7.61
C ILE A 191 -20.01 -1.64 6.93
N ILE A 192 -19.11 -2.14 6.08
CA ILE A 192 -19.26 -3.45 5.45
C ILE A 192 -19.09 -4.53 6.52
N PRO A 193 -20.09 -5.42 6.72
CA PRO A 193 -20.01 -6.50 7.69
C PRO A 193 -18.78 -7.39 7.43
N GLY A 194 -18.06 -7.75 8.52
CA GLY A 194 -16.87 -8.60 8.42
C GLY A 194 -15.60 -7.92 7.91
N SER A 195 -15.64 -6.63 7.55
CA SER A 195 -14.47 -5.88 7.06
C SER A 195 -13.49 -5.44 8.16
N ARG A 196 -13.91 -5.49 9.42
CA ARG A 196 -13.10 -5.04 10.56
C ARG A 196 -11.91 -5.98 10.80
N SER A 197 -10.73 -5.40 10.92
CA SER A 197 -9.49 -6.12 11.17
C SER A 197 -8.58 -5.34 12.11
N THR A 198 -7.61 -6.02 12.71
CA THR A 198 -6.67 -5.40 13.65
C THR A 198 -5.26 -5.94 13.45
N ALA A 199 -4.26 -5.14 13.84
CA ALA A 199 -2.86 -5.56 13.89
C ALA A 199 -2.16 -5.00 15.14
N PRO A 200 -1.06 -5.62 15.60
CA PRO A 200 -0.25 -5.06 16.68
C PRO A 200 0.33 -3.69 16.30
N LYS A 201 0.64 -2.88 17.31
CA LYS A 201 1.19 -1.53 17.13
C LYS A 201 2.43 -1.51 16.22
N ASN A 202 3.34 -2.46 16.42
CA ASN A 202 4.63 -2.57 15.75
C ASN A 202 4.60 -3.44 14.48
N ALA A 203 3.44 -3.92 14.06
CA ALA A 203 3.26 -4.79 12.90
C ALA A 203 2.04 -4.36 12.06
N SER A 204 1.96 -3.05 11.76
CA SER A 204 0.95 -2.53 10.84
C SER A 204 1.17 -3.07 9.43
N PRO A 205 0.14 -3.59 8.77
CA PRO A 205 0.23 -3.96 7.36
C PRO A 205 0.17 -2.75 6.41
N TRP A 206 -0.03 -1.54 6.95
CA TRP A 206 -0.13 -0.29 6.20
C TRP A 206 1.19 0.46 6.26
N LEU A 207 1.90 0.55 5.14
CA LEU A 207 3.18 1.22 5.01
C LEU A 207 3.00 2.55 4.29
N VAL A 208 3.11 3.64 5.04
CA VAL A 208 3.02 5.02 4.52
C VAL A 208 4.42 5.56 4.32
N LEU A 209 4.89 5.57 3.08
CA LEU A 209 6.23 5.95 2.70
C LEU A 209 6.29 7.42 2.28
N ARG A 210 7.36 8.12 2.71
CA ARG A 210 7.71 9.48 2.26
C ARG A 210 9.14 9.48 1.70
N PHE A 211 9.37 10.18 0.61
CA PHE A 211 10.70 10.27 0.00
C PHE A 211 11.56 11.32 0.71
N ASN A 212 11.14 12.60 0.65
CA ASN A 212 11.75 13.66 1.42
C ASN A 212 10.74 14.12 2.46
N THR A 213 11.11 14.05 3.73
CA THR A 213 10.27 14.50 4.83
C THR A 213 10.54 15.98 5.13
N VAL A 214 9.48 16.72 5.45
CA VAL A 214 9.53 18.08 5.95
C VAL A 214 8.83 18.09 7.31
N ASP A 215 9.45 18.73 8.28
CA ASP A 215 8.90 18.80 9.64
C ASP A 215 7.55 19.51 9.63
N GLY A 216 6.58 18.89 10.32
CA GLY A 216 5.21 19.41 10.41
C GLY A 216 4.32 19.14 9.19
N GLU A 217 4.82 18.48 8.14
CA GLU A 217 4.01 18.07 6.99
C GLU A 217 3.61 16.59 7.06
N ASP A 218 2.35 16.30 6.75
CA ASP A 218 1.84 14.90 6.68
C ASP A 218 2.40 14.14 5.47
N TYR A 219 2.73 14.87 4.41
CA TYR A 219 3.18 14.32 3.13
C TYR A 219 4.65 14.64 2.86
N GLY A 220 5.31 13.75 2.15
CA GLY A 220 6.66 13.95 1.65
C GLY A 220 6.66 14.71 0.33
N ARG A 221 7.85 15.18 -0.08
CA ARG A 221 8.07 15.84 -1.36
C ARG A 221 8.83 14.93 -2.32
N GLY A 222 8.41 14.89 -3.58
CA GLY A 222 9.12 14.23 -4.67
C GLY A 222 10.36 15.01 -5.13
N ARG A 223 11.03 14.46 -6.12
CA ARG A 223 12.16 15.11 -6.81
C ARG A 223 11.78 15.61 -8.18
#